data_27ec6cf62e041b1c8f660e0f7e95f2dc
#
_entry.id   27ec6cf62e041b1c8f660e0f7e95f2dc
#
_cell.length_a   1.000
_cell.length_b   1.000
_cell.length_c   1.000
_cell.angle_alpha   90.00
_cell.angle_beta   90.00
_cell.angle_gamma   90.00
#
_symmetry.space_group_name_H-M   'P 1'
#
loop_
_entity.id
_entity.type
_entity.pdbx_description
1 polymer ?
#
loop_
_entity_poly.entity_id
_entity_poly.type
_entity_poly.pdbx_seq_one_letter_code
_entity_poly.pdbx_strand_id
1 'polypeptide(L)'
;MRKLTVAAVQMSCSVNPEESIKKADALVMEAVNKGAKLILLPELFERQYFCQERRYDYYGFAKPVMENEAVKHFLTVSKKTGTVLPISIYEKDGNVLYNTVAMLDSGNFLGIYRKTHIPDDHFYQEKFYFTPGNTGFKVFDTSVGRVGVGICWDQWFPETARSLTVNGAEIILYPTAIGSEPVLNTDSCGHWRRTMQGHSAANIIPVAAANRIGTENVTPCEANNNQTSSLTFYGSSFITDMTGELVESADRTSETVLVHSFDLDEINAARLEWGLMRDRRPECYGDIVR
;
A
#
# COMPACT_ATOMS: atom_id res chain seq x y z
N MET A 1 14.99 21.27 -10.35
CA MET A 1 13.67 20.59 -10.57
C MET A 1 13.86 19.11 -10.34
N ARG A 2 13.41 18.61 -9.19
CA ARG A 2 13.45 17.17 -8.85
C ARG A 2 12.13 16.53 -9.28
N LYS A 3 12.14 15.86 -10.43
CA LYS A 3 10.96 15.23 -10.99
C LYS A 3 10.77 13.82 -10.46
N LEU A 4 9.60 13.51 -9.89
CA LEU A 4 9.16 12.17 -9.51
C LEU A 4 8.04 11.71 -10.45
N THR A 5 8.25 10.63 -11.17
CA THR A 5 7.17 9.93 -11.91
C THR A 5 6.76 8.68 -11.12
N VAL A 6 5.55 8.68 -10.59
CA VAL A 6 4.98 7.59 -9.79
C VAL A 6 3.93 6.82 -10.58
N ALA A 7 3.85 5.52 -10.35
CA ALA A 7 2.76 4.69 -10.85
C ALA A 7 2.03 3.98 -9.72
N ALA A 8 0.72 3.85 -9.85
CA ALA A 8 -0.13 2.97 -9.04
C ALA A 8 -0.72 1.88 -9.95
N VAL A 9 -0.48 0.64 -9.58
CA VAL A 9 -0.92 -0.55 -10.34
C VAL A 9 -2.21 -1.08 -9.74
N GLN A 10 -3.21 -1.30 -10.58
CA GLN A 10 -4.44 -1.99 -10.24
C GLN A 10 -4.48 -3.34 -10.93
N MET A 11 -4.67 -4.42 -10.15
CA MET A 11 -4.64 -5.78 -10.70
C MET A 11 -5.51 -6.76 -9.88
N SER A 12 -5.93 -7.84 -10.53
CA SER A 12 -6.49 -9.01 -9.85
C SER A 12 -5.36 -9.95 -9.42
N CYS A 13 -5.57 -10.68 -8.33
CA CYS A 13 -4.60 -11.62 -7.78
C CYS A 13 -5.08 -13.08 -7.95
N SER A 14 -4.18 -13.97 -8.32
CA SER A 14 -4.44 -15.41 -8.44
C SER A 14 -4.21 -16.14 -7.11
N VAL A 15 -4.81 -17.31 -6.97
CA VAL A 15 -4.47 -18.28 -5.92
C VAL A 15 -3.00 -18.74 -6.06
N ASN A 16 -2.53 -18.84 -7.31
CA ASN A 16 -1.15 -19.21 -7.62
C ASN A 16 -0.22 -17.99 -7.55
N PRO A 17 0.77 -17.96 -6.63
CA PRO A 17 1.71 -16.85 -6.50
C PRO A 17 2.51 -16.57 -7.76
N GLU A 18 2.92 -17.59 -8.50
CA GLU A 18 3.71 -17.42 -9.72
C GLU A 18 2.94 -16.64 -10.79
N GLU A 19 1.63 -16.89 -10.92
CA GLU A 19 0.77 -16.18 -11.86
C GLU A 19 0.61 -14.70 -11.45
N SER A 20 0.42 -14.44 -10.15
CA SER A 20 0.29 -13.08 -9.63
C SER A 20 1.60 -12.29 -9.80
N ILE A 21 2.75 -12.89 -9.48
CA ILE A 21 4.05 -12.27 -9.64
C ILE A 21 4.35 -11.98 -11.12
N LYS A 22 4.05 -12.92 -12.02
CA LYS A 22 4.21 -12.74 -13.47
C LYS A 22 3.33 -11.61 -14.02
N LYS A 23 2.08 -11.52 -13.56
CA LYS A 23 1.17 -10.43 -13.92
C LYS A 23 1.68 -9.09 -13.40
N ALA A 24 2.06 -9.03 -12.13
CA ALA A 24 2.63 -7.83 -11.52
C ALA A 24 3.90 -7.37 -12.25
N ASP A 25 4.78 -8.30 -12.65
CA ASP A 25 5.98 -7.98 -13.45
C ASP A 25 5.61 -7.31 -14.77
N ALA A 26 4.65 -7.85 -15.52
CA ALA A 26 4.19 -7.27 -16.77
C ALA A 26 3.65 -5.84 -16.58
N LEU A 27 2.86 -5.59 -15.54
CA LEU A 27 2.32 -4.25 -15.22
C LEU A 27 3.40 -3.30 -14.71
N VAL A 28 4.39 -3.79 -13.95
CA VAL A 28 5.58 -3.01 -13.56
C VAL A 28 6.37 -2.60 -14.79
N MET A 29 6.59 -3.52 -15.74
CA MET A 29 7.28 -3.18 -16.99
C MET A 29 6.48 -2.19 -17.85
N GLU A 30 5.16 -2.24 -17.85
CA GLU A 30 4.30 -1.22 -18.47
C GLU A 30 4.51 0.14 -17.81
N ALA A 31 4.54 0.20 -16.46
CA ALA A 31 4.81 1.44 -15.72
C ALA A 31 6.20 2.00 -16.07
N VAL A 32 7.22 1.16 -16.13
CA VAL A 32 8.59 1.55 -16.55
C VAL A 32 8.59 2.14 -17.93
N ASN A 33 7.90 1.51 -18.89
CA ASN A 33 7.80 1.98 -20.27
C ASN A 33 7.06 3.33 -20.38
N LYS A 34 6.14 3.62 -19.43
CA LYS A 34 5.48 4.93 -19.26
C LYS A 34 6.35 5.95 -18.51
N GLY A 35 7.59 5.59 -18.11
CA GLY A 35 8.56 6.47 -17.47
C GLY A 35 8.48 6.51 -15.95
N ALA A 36 7.70 5.65 -15.29
CA ALA A 36 7.62 5.60 -13.84
C ALA A 36 8.95 5.16 -13.22
N LYS A 37 9.28 5.81 -12.09
CA LYS A 37 10.48 5.51 -11.27
C LYS A 37 10.13 5.01 -9.87
N LEU A 38 8.93 5.29 -9.40
CA LEU A 38 8.36 4.75 -8.17
C LEU A 38 7.07 4.02 -8.54
N ILE A 39 6.96 2.72 -8.27
CA ILE A 39 5.84 1.91 -8.75
C ILE A 39 5.23 1.15 -7.57
N LEU A 40 3.97 1.41 -7.30
CA LEU A 40 3.21 0.83 -6.20
C LEU A 40 2.33 -0.31 -6.71
N LEU A 41 2.48 -1.50 -6.13
CA LEU A 41 1.62 -2.67 -6.29
C LEU A 41 0.59 -2.75 -5.15
N PRO A 42 -0.53 -3.48 -5.29
CA PRO A 42 -1.49 -3.68 -4.21
C PRO A 42 -0.90 -4.43 -3.00
N GLU A 43 -1.58 -4.33 -1.86
CA GLU A 43 -1.26 -5.11 -0.65
C GLU A 43 -1.35 -6.61 -0.91
N LEU A 44 -0.33 -7.37 -0.41
CA LEU A 44 -0.27 -8.84 -0.46
C LEU A 44 -0.58 -9.41 -1.86
N PHE A 45 -0.17 -8.71 -2.92
CA PHE A 45 -0.55 -8.96 -4.31
C PHE A 45 -0.10 -10.32 -4.84
N GLU A 46 0.85 -10.98 -4.18
CA GLU A 46 1.42 -12.25 -4.65
C GLU A 46 0.40 -13.40 -4.64
N ARG A 47 -0.74 -13.23 -3.97
CA ARG A 47 -1.82 -14.25 -3.93
C ARG A 47 -3.18 -13.63 -3.64
N GLN A 48 -4.23 -14.48 -3.67
CA GLN A 48 -5.55 -14.11 -3.20
C GLN A 48 -5.49 -13.56 -1.77
N TYR A 49 -6.48 -12.76 -1.38
CA TYR A 49 -6.59 -12.19 -0.04
C TYR A 49 -7.03 -13.28 0.97
N PHE A 50 -6.06 -14.04 1.45
CA PHE A 50 -6.27 -15.19 2.33
C PHE A 50 -6.87 -14.82 3.70
N CYS A 51 -6.84 -13.53 4.08
CA CYS A 51 -7.41 -13.06 5.35
C CYS A 51 -8.94 -13.04 5.39
N GLN A 52 -9.63 -13.44 4.31
CA GLN A 52 -11.07 -13.67 4.32
C GLN A 52 -11.47 -14.82 5.24
N GLU A 53 -10.58 -15.76 5.50
CA GLU A 53 -10.85 -16.99 6.26
C GLU A 53 -9.75 -17.23 7.29
N ARG A 54 -10.05 -17.99 8.35
CA ARG A 54 -9.08 -18.40 9.38
C ARG A 54 -8.59 -19.80 9.09
N ARG A 55 -7.34 -19.93 8.60
CA ARG A 55 -6.75 -21.21 8.25
C ARG A 55 -5.33 -21.31 8.80
N TYR A 56 -5.09 -22.33 9.62
CA TYR A 56 -3.78 -22.56 10.23
C TYR A 56 -2.70 -22.96 9.20
N ASP A 57 -3.07 -23.63 8.13
CA ASP A 57 -2.15 -24.01 7.04
C ASP A 57 -1.63 -22.77 6.27
N TYR A 58 -2.36 -21.65 6.27
CA TYR A 58 -1.92 -20.41 5.65
C TYR A 58 -0.78 -19.69 6.39
N TYR A 59 -0.48 -20.08 7.64
CA TYR A 59 0.76 -19.63 8.29
C TYR A 59 2.02 -20.07 7.51
N GLY A 60 1.94 -21.15 6.74
CA GLY A 60 3.01 -21.61 5.86
C GLY A 60 3.31 -20.68 4.66
N PHE A 61 2.44 -19.70 4.38
CA PHE A 61 2.67 -18.71 3.32
C PHE A 61 3.72 -17.66 3.73
N ALA A 62 3.86 -17.41 5.04
CA ALA A 62 4.80 -16.42 5.55
C ALA A 62 6.25 -16.86 5.30
N LYS A 63 7.08 -15.93 4.84
CA LYS A 63 8.51 -16.13 4.57
C LYS A 63 9.35 -15.03 5.19
N PRO A 64 10.60 -15.29 5.58
CA PRO A 64 11.55 -14.21 5.83
C PRO A 64 11.64 -13.29 4.61
N VAL A 65 11.81 -11.98 4.84
CA VAL A 65 11.75 -10.96 3.78
C VAL A 65 12.60 -11.33 2.56
N MET A 66 13.88 -11.70 2.79
CA MET A 66 14.81 -12.00 1.69
C MET A 66 14.64 -13.43 1.12
N GLU A 67 13.77 -14.24 1.70
CA GLU A 67 13.41 -15.56 1.17
C GLU A 67 12.09 -15.54 0.38
N ASN A 68 11.30 -14.45 0.50
CA ASN A 68 10.06 -14.30 -0.22
C ASN A 68 10.31 -14.19 -1.73
N GLU A 69 9.54 -14.93 -2.52
CA GLU A 69 9.71 -15.03 -3.98
C GLU A 69 9.45 -13.70 -4.70
N ALA A 70 8.44 -12.94 -4.28
CA ALA A 70 8.14 -11.63 -4.85
C ALA A 70 9.29 -10.64 -4.56
N VAL A 71 9.82 -10.62 -3.34
CA VAL A 71 10.95 -9.75 -2.99
C VAL A 71 12.19 -10.09 -3.84
N LYS A 72 12.56 -11.37 -3.98
CA LYS A 72 13.69 -11.80 -4.82
C LYS A 72 13.50 -11.39 -6.28
N HIS A 73 12.31 -11.65 -6.82
CA HIS A 73 11.99 -11.31 -8.19
C HIS A 73 12.10 -9.80 -8.43
N PHE A 74 11.38 -9.00 -7.63
CA PHE A 74 11.33 -7.56 -7.81
C PHE A 74 12.63 -6.84 -7.40
N LEU A 75 13.47 -7.41 -6.58
CA LEU A 75 14.83 -6.91 -6.35
C LEU A 75 15.64 -6.95 -7.66
N THR A 76 15.50 -8.03 -8.42
CA THR A 76 16.14 -8.16 -9.74
C THR A 76 15.54 -7.18 -10.75
N VAL A 77 14.20 -7.04 -10.78
CA VAL A 77 13.51 -6.08 -11.65
C VAL A 77 13.93 -4.65 -11.32
N SER A 78 13.90 -4.26 -10.05
CA SER A 78 14.34 -2.95 -9.57
C SER A 78 15.77 -2.62 -10.00
N LYS A 79 16.70 -3.58 -9.89
CA LYS A 79 18.08 -3.44 -10.35
C LYS A 79 18.15 -3.19 -11.86
N LYS A 80 17.40 -3.96 -12.64
CA LYS A 80 17.40 -3.90 -14.11
C LYS A 80 16.81 -2.59 -14.64
N THR A 81 15.78 -2.06 -13.96
CA THR A 81 15.00 -0.90 -14.41
C THR A 81 15.42 0.42 -13.77
N GLY A 82 16.20 0.35 -12.67
CA GLY A 82 16.56 1.53 -11.86
C GLY A 82 15.31 2.18 -11.24
N THR A 83 14.41 1.36 -10.67
CA THR A 83 13.15 1.81 -10.08
C THR A 83 13.07 1.52 -8.60
N VAL A 84 12.24 2.28 -7.90
CA VAL A 84 11.84 2.06 -6.52
C VAL A 84 10.55 1.24 -6.50
N LEU A 85 10.58 0.10 -5.79
CA LEU A 85 9.49 -0.86 -5.69
C LEU A 85 9.21 -1.21 -4.23
N PRO A 86 8.15 -0.67 -3.60
CA PRO A 86 7.63 -1.17 -2.33
C PRO A 86 6.85 -2.47 -2.57
N ILE A 87 7.33 -3.58 -2.01
CA ILE A 87 6.78 -4.92 -2.20
C ILE A 87 6.07 -5.38 -0.93
N SER A 88 4.75 -5.52 -1.00
CA SER A 88 3.92 -5.97 0.11
C SER A 88 3.89 -7.49 0.20
N ILE A 89 4.21 -8.03 1.37
CA ILE A 89 4.37 -9.46 1.62
C ILE A 89 3.81 -9.90 2.97
N TYR A 90 3.58 -11.20 3.12
CA TYR A 90 3.39 -11.87 4.40
C TYR A 90 4.74 -12.29 4.96
N GLU A 91 5.23 -11.54 5.96
CA GLU A 91 6.55 -11.70 6.56
C GLU A 91 6.52 -12.69 7.72
N LYS A 92 7.56 -13.51 7.81
CA LYS A 92 7.94 -14.27 8.99
C LYS A 92 9.25 -13.73 9.57
N ASP A 93 9.21 -13.29 10.84
CA ASP A 93 10.40 -12.89 11.60
C ASP A 93 10.48 -13.72 12.89
N GLY A 94 11.35 -14.70 12.88
CA GLY A 94 11.41 -15.70 13.95
C GLY A 94 10.08 -16.44 14.09
N ASN A 95 9.40 -16.23 15.22
CA ASN A 95 8.09 -16.82 15.53
C ASN A 95 6.93 -15.84 15.39
N VAL A 96 7.17 -14.66 14.82
CA VAL A 96 6.18 -13.59 14.68
C VAL A 96 5.89 -13.34 13.21
N LEU A 97 4.64 -13.05 12.88
CA LEU A 97 4.15 -12.87 11.52
C LEU A 97 3.61 -11.46 11.33
N TYR A 98 3.94 -10.83 10.20
CA TYR A 98 3.60 -9.45 9.92
C TYR A 98 3.10 -9.26 8.48
N ASN A 99 2.26 -8.24 8.31
CA ASN A 99 1.98 -7.65 7.00
C ASN A 99 3.03 -6.54 6.76
N THR A 100 3.85 -6.71 5.75
CA THR A 100 5.09 -5.94 5.61
C THR A 100 5.27 -5.43 4.19
N VAL A 101 5.80 -4.21 4.07
CA VAL A 101 6.38 -3.70 2.82
C VAL A 101 7.89 -3.75 2.90
N ALA A 102 8.51 -4.44 1.95
CA ALA A 102 9.95 -4.39 1.69
C ALA A 102 10.24 -3.29 0.66
N MET A 103 11.04 -2.28 1.03
CA MET A 103 11.41 -1.19 0.13
C MET A 103 12.64 -1.57 -0.67
N LEU A 104 12.47 -1.62 -1.99
CA LEU A 104 13.54 -1.93 -2.94
C LEU A 104 13.87 -0.69 -3.78
N ASP A 105 15.14 -0.41 -4.01
CA ASP A 105 15.60 0.71 -4.83
C ASP A 105 16.81 0.33 -5.68
N SER A 106 16.62 0.27 -6.98
CA SER A 106 17.71 0.05 -7.95
C SER A 106 18.56 -1.19 -7.62
N GLY A 107 17.90 -2.25 -7.09
CA GLY A 107 18.53 -3.50 -6.67
C GLY A 107 19.08 -3.51 -5.26
N ASN A 108 18.82 -2.50 -4.45
CA ASN A 108 19.14 -2.44 -3.04
C ASN A 108 17.89 -2.67 -2.19
N PHE A 109 18.03 -3.40 -1.10
CA PHE A 109 17.02 -3.52 -0.06
C PHE A 109 17.24 -2.42 0.99
N LEU A 110 16.31 -1.47 1.10
CA LEU A 110 16.43 -0.32 2.00
C LEU A 110 15.87 -0.59 3.40
N GLY A 111 15.15 -1.69 3.59
CA GLY A 111 14.51 -2.03 4.86
C GLY A 111 13.02 -2.29 4.71
N ILE A 112 12.33 -2.33 5.84
CA ILE A 112 10.91 -2.71 5.91
C ILE A 112 10.06 -1.68 6.67
N TYR A 113 8.76 -1.66 6.32
CA TYR A 113 7.68 -1.12 7.13
C TYR A 113 6.68 -2.24 7.43
N ARG A 114 6.31 -2.42 8.69
CA ARG A 114 5.29 -3.38 9.15
C ARG A 114 4.00 -2.64 9.46
N LYS A 115 2.88 -3.10 8.91
CA LYS A 115 1.54 -2.53 9.10
C LYS A 115 1.25 -2.28 10.57
N THR A 116 0.98 -1.03 10.92
CA THR A 116 0.76 -0.62 12.32
C THR A 116 -0.64 -1.00 12.79
N HIS A 117 -1.66 -0.70 11.98
CA HIS A 117 -3.05 -0.94 12.33
C HIS A 117 -3.56 -2.18 11.62
N ILE A 118 -3.95 -3.20 12.40
CA ILE A 118 -4.42 -4.48 11.88
C ILE A 118 -5.93 -4.55 12.04
N PRO A 119 -6.71 -4.62 10.94
CA PRO A 119 -8.16 -4.78 11.01
C PRO A 119 -8.55 -6.17 11.50
N ASP A 120 -9.74 -6.28 12.08
CA ASP A 120 -10.37 -7.56 12.41
C ASP A 120 -11.89 -7.41 12.33
N ASP A 121 -12.43 -7.65 11.16
CA ASP A 121 -13.85 -7.62 10.90
C ASP A 121 -14.23 -8.75 9.94
N HIS A 122 -15.52 -8.88 9.60
CA HIS A 122 -16.03 -9.93 8.73
C HIS A 122 -15.30 -9.92 7.37
N PHE A 123 -14.63 -11.04 7.09
CA PHE A 123 -13.82 -11.28 5.88
C PHE A 123 -12.57 -10.41 5.73
N TYR A 124 -12.23 -9.62 6.78
CA TYR A 124 -10.95 -8.93 6.95
C TYR A 124 -10.30 -9.36 8.26
N GLN A 125 -10.08 -10.69 8.41
CA GLN A 125 -9.66 -11.32 9.67
C GLN A 125 -8.13 -11.29 9.83
N GLU A 126 -7.54 -10.11 9.66
CA GLU A 126 -6.08 -9.95 9.62
C GLU A 126 -5.41 -10.20 10.97
N LYS A 127 -6.08 -9.95 12.11
CA LYS A 127 -5.51 -10.22 13.43
C LYS A 127 -5.28 -11.71 13.71
N PHE A 128 -5.89 -12.61 12.92
CA PHE A 128 -5.59 -14.03 13.00
C PHE A 128 -4.18 -14.33 12.47
N TYR A 129 -3.68 -13.53 11.52
CA TYR A 129 -2.41 -13.76 10.83
C TYR A 129 -1.29 -12.83 11.28
N PHE A 130 -1.60 -11.56 11.57
CA PHE A 130 -0.59 -10.52 11.71
C PHE A 130 -0.54 -9.94 13.12
N THR A 131 0.68 -9.77 13.59
CA THR A 131 1.00 -8.95 14.76
C THR A 131 1.07 -7.48 14.33
N PRO A 132 0.60 -6.53 15.13
CA PRO A 132 0.81 -5.10 14.88
C PRO A 132 2.29 -4.78 14.66
N GLY A 133 2.56 -3.90 13.68
CA GLY A 133 3.91 -3.52 13.31
C GLY A 133 4.68 -2.84 14.44
N ASN A 134 5.97 -3.11 14.49
CA ASN A 134 6.91 -2.60 15.50
C ASN A 134 8.01 -1.70 14.91
N THR A 135 7.86 -1.29 13.64
CA THR A 135 8.85 -0.45 12.95
C THR A 135 8.66 1.04 13.15
N GLY A 136 7.52 1.46 13.71
CA GLY A 136 7.05 2.84 13.66
C GLY A 136 6.73 3.28 12.23
N PHE A 137 6.25 4.52 12.05
CA PHE A 137 5.99 5.09 10.74
C PHE A 137 7.30 5.51 10.07
N LYS A 138 7.68 4.78 9.01
CA LYS A 138 8.96 4.97 8.33
C LYS A 138 8.84 5.77 7.04
N VAL A 139 9.84 6.61 6.83
CA VAL A 139 10.13 7.26 5.56
C VAL A 139 11.46 6.71 5.06
N PHE A 140 11.48 6.32 3.80
CA PHE A 140 12.67 5.77 3.15
C PHE A 140 13.32 6.83 2.27
N ASP A 141 14.62 7.02 2.45
CA ASP A 141 15.43 7.84 1.55
C ASP A 141 15.73 6.99 0.31
N THR A 142 15.11 7.34 -0.81
CA THR A 142 15.23 6.61 -2.08
C THR A 142 15.91 7.45 -3.15
N SER A 143 16.31 6.80 -4.25
CA SER A 143 16.90 7.48 -5.41
C SER A 143 15.98 8.52 -6.07
N VAL A 144 14.67 8.48 -5.77
CA VAL A 144 13.67 9.36 -6.39
C VAL A 144 13.04 10.37 -5.43
N GLY A 145 13.41 10.33 -4.16
CA GLY A 145 12.89 11.19 -3.09
C GLY A 145 12.56 10.42 -1.81
N ARG A 146 11.98 11.09 -0.84
CA ARG A 146 11.64 10.52 0.46
C ARG A 146 10.22 9.95 0.44
N VAL A 147 10.13 8.62 0.54
CA VAL A 147 8.88 7.86 0.37
C VAL A 147 8.35 7.38 1.71
N GLY A 148 7.16 7.83 2.09
CA GLY A 148 6.40 7.30 3.22
C GLY A 148 5.48 6.16 2.78
N VAL A 149 5.31 5.14 3.63
CA VAL A 149 4.41 4.01 3.35
C VAL A 149 3.51 3.75 4.54
N GLY A 150 2.20 3.64 4.29
CA GLY A 150 1.23 3.03 5.19
C GLY A 150 0.53 1.88 4.45
N ILE A 151 0.14 0.80 5.12
CA ILE A 151 -0.47 -0.35 4.47
C ILE A 151 -1.96 -0.37 4.76
N CYS A 152 -2.81 -0.33 3.72
CA CYS A 152 -4.26 -0.55 3.74
C CYS A 152 -4.96 0.12 4.94
N TRP A 153 -5.25 -0.59 6.03
CA TRP A 153 -5.95 -0.05 7.21
C TRP A 153 -5.28 1.17 7.83
N ASP A 154 -3.96 1.33 7.70
CA ASP A 154 -3.23 2.53 8.12
C ASP A 154 -3.76 3.81 7.44
N GLN A 155 -4.36 3.68 6.26
CA GLN A 155 -4.89 4.79 5.47
C GLN A 155 -6.10 5.50 6.12
N TRP A 156 -6.79 4.86 7.07
CA TRP A 156 -7.92 5.45 7.77
C TRP A 156 -7.51 6.38 8.91
N PHE A 157 -6.24 6.31 9.34
CA PHE A 157 -5.71 7.04 10.49
C PHE A 157 -4.96 8.29 10.05
N PRO A 158 -5.49 9.52 10.34
CA PRO A 158 -4.77 10.76 10.05
C PRO A 158 -3.37 10.82 10.67
N GLU A 159 -3.17 10.13 11.80
CA GLU A 159 -1.91 10.01 12.51
C GLU A 159 -0.83 9.36 11.64
N THR A 160 -1.19 8.38 10.79
CA THR A 160 -0.26 7.74 9.85
C THR A 160 0.28 8.78 8.86
N ALA A 161 -0.62 9.46 8.14
CA ALA A 161 -0.24 10.45 7.14
C ALA A 161 0.55 11.61 7.75
N ARG A 162 0.10 12.11 8.91
CA ARG A 162 0.78 13.19 9.63
C ARG A 162 2.15 12.79 10.12
N SER A 163 2.31 11.60 10.70
CA SER A 163 3.60 11.10 11.17
C SER A 163 4.59 10.93 10.02
N LEU A 164 4.16 10.33 8.90
CA LEU A 164 5.00 10.20 7.71
C LEU A 164 5.44 11.57 7.18
N THR A 165 4.54 12.55 7.13
CA THR A 165 4.85 13.90 6.64
C THR A 165 5.84 14.61 7.58
N VAL A 166 5.64 14.54 8.89
CA VAL A 166 6.54 15.12 9.90
C VAL A 166 7.92 14.48 9.84
N ASN A 167 7.99 13.18 9.55
CA ASN A 167 9.23 12.44 9.32
C ASN A 167 9.87 12.78 7.96
N GLY A 168 9.25 13.68 7.17
CA GLY A 168 9.80 14.26 5.94
C GLY A 168 9.47 13.51 4.67
N ALA A 169 8.38 12.76 4.62
CA ALA A 169 7.90 12.16 3.37
C ALA A 169 7.59 13.26 2.33
N GLU A 170 7.93 12.99 1.07
CA GLU A 170 7.61 13.83 -0.10
C GLU A 170 6.45 13.25 -0.90
N ILE A 171 6.16 11.97 -0.72
CA ILE A 171 4.99 11.26 -1.22
C ILE A 171 4.60 10.18 -0.21
N ILE A 172 3.31 9.87 -0.09
CA ILE A 172 2.80 8.75 0.73
C ILE A 172 2.18 7.70 -0.19
N LEU A 173 2.52 6.44 0.07
CA LEU A 173 2.03 5.28 -0.65
C LEU A 173 1.14 4.43 0.26
N TYR A 174 0.01 3.97 -0.29
CA TYR A 174 -0.89 3.03 0.35
C TYR A 174 -1.14 1.81 -0.54
N PRO A 175 -0.32 0.74 -0.44
CA PRO A 175 -0.72 -0.56 -0.98
C PRO A 175 -1.94 -1.05 -0.22
N THR A 176 -2.98 -1.47 -0.93
CA THR A 176 -4.32 -1.67 -0.37
C THR A 176 -4.96 -2.95 -0.91
N ALA A 177 -5.80 -3.58 -0.07
CA ALA A 177 -6.73 -4.63 -0.42
C ALA A 177 -8.08 -4.30 0.23
N ILE A 178 -8.88 -3.46 -0.43
CA ILE A 178 -10.18 -3.00 0.09
C ILE A 178 -11.27 -3.24 -0.95
N GLY A 179 -12.42 -3.68 -0.48
CA GLY A 179 -13.54 -4.05 -1.34
C GLY A 179 -14.88 -3.83 -0.68
N SER A 180 -15.86 -4.59 -1.14
CA SER A 180 -17.22 -4.57 -0.60
C SER A 180 -17.23 -4.90 0.89
N GLU A 181 -18.18 -4.29 1.58
CA GLU A 181 -18.50 -4.61 2.98
C GLU A 181 -19.74 -5.53 2.98
N PRO A 182 -19.56 -6.85 2.81
CA PRO A 182 -20.68 -7.74 2.54
C PRO A 182 -21.66 -7.86 3.72
N VAL A 183 -21.20 -7.61 4.94
CA VAL A 183 -22.04 -7.64 6.15
C VAL A 183 -22.77 -6.31 6.35
N LEU A 184 -22.08 -5.18 6.17
CA LEU A 184 -22.66 -3.84 6.30
C LEU A 184 -23.43 -3.41 5.07
N ASN A 185 -23.24 -4.11 3.95
CA ASN A 185 -23.83 -3.78 2.63
C ASN A 185 -23.58 -2.31 2.24
N THR A 186 -22.34 -1.84 2.49
CA THR A 186 -21.94 -0.44 2.28
C THR A 186 -20.86 -0.34 1.21
N ASP A 187 -21.03 0.58 0.26
CA ASP A 187 -19.96 0.96 -0.67
C ASP A 187 -19.05 2.02 -0.03
N SER A 188 -17.92 1.59 0.49
CA SER A 188 -16.94 2.45 1.16
C SER A 188 -16.01 3.22 0.21
N CYS A 189 -16.06 2.98 -1.11
CA CYS A 189 -15.10 3.53 -2.08
C CYS A 189 -15.01 5.06 -2.02
N GLY A 190 -16.15 5.76 -2.00
CA GLY A 190 -16.17 7.21 -1.93
C GLY A 190 -15.66 7.76 -0.60
N HIS A 191 -15.91 7.05 0.51
CA HIS A 191 -15.36 7.38 1.83
C HIS A 191 -13.84 7.20 1.84
N TRP A 192 -13.36 6.05 1.40
CA TRP A 192 -11.94 5.72 1.27
C TRP A 192 -11.17 6.78 0.49
N ARG A 193 -11.64 7.16 -0.72
CA ARG A 193 -10.98 8.19 -1.54
C ARG A 193 -10.92 9.55 -0.81
N ARG A 194 -12.05 10.00 -0.23
CA ARG A 194 -12.09 11.29 0.49
C ARG A 194 -11.15 11.35 1.68
N THR A 195 -10.95 10.22 2.37
CA THR A 195 -10.01 10.14 3.49
C THR A 195 -8.59 10.44 3.02
N MET A 196 -8.12 9.81 1.93
CA MET A 196 -6.77 10.06 1.40
C MET A 196 -6.62 11.43 0.74
N GLN A 197 -7.65 11.92 0.06
CA GLN A 197 -7.68 13.31 -0.42
C GLN A 197 -7.52 14.30 0.75
N GLY A 198 -8.19 14.05 1.88
CA GLY A 198 -8.01 14.82 3.11
C GLY A 198 -6.58 14.73 3.66
N HIS A 199 -5.94 13.56 3.60
CA HIS A 199 -4.54 13.40 4.00
C HIS A 199 -3.60 14.20 3.11
N SER A 200 -3.81 14.19 1.78
CA SER A 200 -3.03 15.00 0.85
C SER A 200 -3.16 16.49 1.18
N ALA A 201 -4.38 16.99 1.22
CA ALA A 201 -4.68 18.41 1.46
C ALA A 201 -4.15 18.89 2.82
N ALA A 202 -4.39 18.13 3.90
CA ALA A 202 -3.97 18.49 5.25
C ALA A 202 -2.45 18.47 5.46
N ASN A 203 -1.69 17.80 4.58
CA ASN A 203 -0.25 17.64 4.70
C ASN A 203 0.53 18.29 3.55
N ILE A 204 -0.14 18.83 2.53
CA ILE A 204 0.46 19.35 1.29
C ILE A 204 1.41 18.31 0.70
N ILE A 205 0.88 17.11 0.40
CA ILE A 205 1.67 15.97 -0.03
C ILE A 205 0.89 15.09 -1.02
N PRO A 206 1.48 14.64 -2.13
CA PRO A 206 0.83 13.66 -3.00
C PRO A 206 0.63 12.31 -2.29
N VAL A 207 -0.46 11.64 -2.64
CA VAL A 207 -0.75 10.27 -2.20
C VAL A 207 -0.98 9.39 -3.43
N ALA A 208 -0.44 8.18 -3.42
CA ALA A 208 -0.79 7.13 -4.37
C ALA A 208 -1.34 5.90 -3.61
N ALA A 209 -2.50 5.41 -4.05
CA ALA A 209 -3.15 4.22 -3.51
C ALA A 209 -3.36 3.19 -4.63
N ALA A 210 -2.84 1.98 -4.43
CA ALA A 210 -2.99 0.86 -5.36
C ALA A 210 -3.86 -0.22 -4.72
N ASN A 211 -4.96 -0.58 -5.38
CA ASN A 211 -5.92 -1.56 -4.90
C ASN A 211 -6.04 -2.75 -5.86
N ARG A 212 -6.54 -3.86 -5.34
CA ARG A 212 -6.93 -5.02 -6.15
C ARG A 212 -8.29 -4.82 -6.81
N ILE A 213 -8.57 -5.67 -7.81
CA ILE A 213 -9.87 -5.83 -8.45
C ILE A 213 -10.31 -7.29 -8.44
N GLY A 214 -11.59 -7.49 -8.77
CA GLY A 214 -12.17 -8.82 -8.94
C GLY A 214 -12.81 -9.36 -7.68
N THR A 215 -13.52 -10.47 -7.85
CA THR A 215 -14.21 -11.16 -6.75
C THR A 215 -13.42 -12.41 -6.36
N GLU A 216 -13.06 -12.49 -5.10
CA GLU A 216 -12.37 -13.64 -4.52
C GLU A 216 -13.35 -14.43 -3.63
N ASN A 217 -13.55 -15.69 -3.98
CA ASN A 217 -14.47 -16.59 -3.27
C ASN A 217 -13.67 -17.55 -2.39
N VAL A 218 -14.14 -17.73 -1.17
CA VAL A 218 -13.63 -18.77 -0.28
C VAL A 218 -14.28 -20.11 -0.65
N THR A 219 -13.45 -21.13 -0.82
CA THR A 219 -13.91 -22.50 -1.05
C THR A 219 -14.17 -23.18 0.28
N PRO A 220 -15.42 -23.61 0.58
CA PRO A 220 -15.74 -24.30 1.82
C PRO A 220 -14.94 -25.59 1.98
N CYS A 221 -14.35 -25.78 3.16
CA CYS A 221 -13.65 -27.00 3.52
C CYS A 221 -13.66 -27.17 5.06
N GLU A 222 -13.27 -28.34 5.55
CA GLU A 222 -13.18 -28.59 6.99
C GLU A 222 -12.23 -27.63 7.70
N ALA A 223 -11.10 -27.29 7.07
CA ALA A 223 -10.07 -26.41 7.65
C ALA A 223 -10.54 -24.97 7.88
N ASN A 224 -11.60 -24.52 7.19
CA ASN A 224 -12.22 -23.21 7.40
C ASN A 224 -13.65 -23.29 7.95
N ASN A 225 -14.00 -24.41 8.59
CA ASN A 225 -15.34 -24.67 9.13
C ASN A 225 -16.46 -24.52 8.09
N ASN A 226 -16.20 -24.90 6.85
CA ASN A 226 -17.11 -24.78 5.71
C ASN A 226 -17.59 -23.34 5.47
N GLN A 227 -16.73 -22.36 5.74
CA GLN A 227 -17.03 -20.95 5.49
C GLN A 227 -17.33 -20.74 4.00
N THR A 228 -18.41 -20.00 3.75
CA THR A 228 -18.72 -19.45 2.43
C THR A 228 -18.67 -17.95 2.51
N SER A 229 -17.73 -17.33 1.82
CA SER A 229 -17.64 -15.87 1.73
C SER A 229 -17.16 -15.46 0.35
N SER A 230 -17.51 -14.25 -0.01
CA SER A 230 -17.11 -13.62 -1.28
C SER A 230 -16.80 -12.17 -1.01
N LEU A 231 -15.62 -11.74 -1.41
CA LEU A 231 -15.17 -10.35 -1.28
C LEU A 231 -14.87 -9.79 -2.66
N THR A 232 -15.59 -8.73 -3.04
CA THR A 232 -15.34 -8.04 -4.30
C THR A 232 -14.52 -6.78 -4.04
N PHE A 233 -13.27 -6.79 -4.48
CA PHE A 233 -12.38 -5.64 -4.46
C PHE A 233 -12.80 -4.65 -5.54
N TYR A 234 -13.01 -3.38 -5.16
CA TYR A 234 -13.60 -2.39 -6.04
C TYR A 234 -12.58 -1.56 -6.82
N GLY A 235 -11.33 -2.00 -6.90
CA GLY A 235 -10.31 -1.28 -7.66
C GLY A 235 -10.23 0.18 -7.26
N SER A 236 -10.52 1.06 -8.21
CA SER A 236 -10.61 2.50 -7.95
C SER A 236 -9.30 3.10 -7.45
N SER A 237 -8.15 2.49 -7.77
CA SER A 237 -6.82 3.01 -7.49
C SER A 237 -6.69 4.45 -7.98
N PHE A 238 -5.86 5.25 -7.32
CA PHE A 238 -5.75 6.67 -7.66
C PHE A 238 -4.42 7.29 -7.23
N ILE A 239 -4.15 8.47 -7.79
CA ILE A 239 -3.08 9.36 -7.37
C ILE A 239 -3.71 10.74 -7.13
N THR A 240 -3.35 11.37 -6.00
CA THR A 240 -3.73 12.76 -5.71
C THR A 240 -2.53 13.68 -5.85
N ASP A 241 -2.78 14.95 -6.13
CA ASP A 241 -1.78 16.00 -5.97
C ASP A 241 -1.65 16.43 -4.49
N MET A 242 -0.83 17.44 -4.24
CA MET A 242 -0.59 18.00 -2.91
C MET A 242 -1.79 18.72 -2.29
N THR A 243 -2.82 19.05 -3.09
CA THR A 243 -4.04 19.71 -2.64
C THR A 243 -5.19 18.74 -2.34
N GLY A 244 -4.99 17.45 -2.70
CA GLY A 244 -5.98 16.40 -2.56
C GLY A 244 -6.86 16.19 -3.79
N GLU A 245 -6.60 16.88 -4.91
CA GLU A 245 -7.29 16.62 -6.16
C GLU A 245 -6.83 15.29 -6.77
N LEU A 246 -7.77 14.53 -7.34
CA LEU A 246 -7.48 13.30 -8.06
C LEU A 246 -6.86 13.65 -9.43
N VAL A 247 -5.56 13.41 -9.58
CA VAL A 247 -4.85 13.62 -10.86
C VAL A 247 -4.87 12.40 -11.75
N GLU A 248 -4.97 11.20 -11.17
CA GLU A 248 -5.18 9.94 -11.87
C GLU A 248 -6.18 9.08 -11.10
N SER A 249 -7.03 8.34 -11.81
CA SER A 249 -8.05 7.49 -11.22
C SER A 249 -8.42 6.32 -12.12
N ALA A 250 -8.38 5.11 -11.57
CA ALA A 250 -8.83 3.90 -12.23
C ALA A 250 -10.34 3.67 -12.03
N ASP A 251 -10.92 2.88 -12.91
CA ASP A 251 -12.24 2.31 -12.75
C ASP A 251 -12.24 1.16 -11.70
N ARG A 252 -13.36 0.46 -11.56
CA ARG A 252 -13.53 -0.60 -10.56
C ARG A 252 -13.10 -1.99 -10.99
N THR A 253 -12.85 -2.20 -12.28
CA THR A 253 -12.82 -3.55 -12.85
C THR A 253 -11.64 -3.83 -13.76
N SER A 254 -11.01 -2.80 -14.32
CA SER A 254 -9.93 -2.97 -15.30
C SER A 254 -8.58 -3.12 -14.62
N GLU A 255 -7.75 -4.05 -15.10
CA GLU A 255 -6.32 -4.03 -14.81
C GLU A 255 -5.70 -2.81 -15.49
N THR A 256 -4.96 -1.99 -14.75
CA THR A 256 -4.42 -0.75 -15.30
C THR A 256 -3.21 -0.23 -14.53
N VAL A 257 -2.46 0.62 -15.19
CA VAL A 257 -1.30 1.33 -14.65
C VAL A 257 -1.53 2.83 -14.79
N LEU A 258 -1.82 3.48 -13.66
CA LEU A 258 -1.90 4.93 -13.54
C LEU A 258 -0.49 5.50 -13.42
N VAL A 259 -0.19 6.60 -14.10
CA VAL A 259 1.14 7.24 -14.04
C VAL A 259 0.99 8.75 -13.98
N HIS A 260 1.64 9.37 -12.99
CA HIS A 260 1.68 10.82 -12.87
C HIS A 260 3.09 11.32 -12.53
N SER A 261 3.39 12.56 -12.89
CA SER A 261 4.70 13.18 -12.63
C SER A 261 4.54 14.44 -11.78
N PHE A 262 5.30 14.50 -10.69
CA PHE A 262 5.35 15.64 -9.79
C PHE A 262 6.69 16.36 -9.86
N ASP A 263 6.67 17.67 -9.59
CA ASP A 263 7.86 18.45 -9.22
C ASP A 263 7.96 18.51 -7.70
N LEU A 264 8.91 17.77 -7.11
CA LEU A 264 9.08 17.72 -5.66
C LEU A 264 9.57 19.07 -5.09
N ASP A 265 10.26 19.88 -5.88
CA ASP A 265 10.72 21.20 -5.42
C ASP A 265 9.54 22.17 -5.31
N GLU A 266 8.58 22.12 -6.25
CA GLU A 266 7.34 22.89 -6.19
C GLU A 266 6.49 22.50 -4.96
N ILE A 267 6.31 21.19 -4.72
CA ILE A 267 5.57 20.69 -3.57
C ILE A 267 6.22 21.12 -2.25
N ASN A 268 7.53 21.04 -2.16
CA ASN A 268 8.25 21.49 -0.96
C ASN A 268 8.13 23.00 -0.75
N ALA A 269 8.21 23.81 -1.80
CA ALA A 269 7.99 25.26 -1.73
C ALA A 269 6.57 25.57 -1.24
N ALA A 270 5.54 24.97 -1.83
CA ALA A 270 4.15 25.15 -1.43
C ALA A 270 3.92 24.77 0.04
N ARG A 271 4.53 23.67 0.51
CA ARG A 271 4.42 23.23 1.92
C ARG A 271 5.03 24.26 2.89
N LEU A 272 6.15 24.89 2.53
CA LEU A 272 6.78 25.94 3.32
C LEU A 272 5.96 27.24 3.31
N GLU A 273 5.42 27.63 2.16
CA GLU A 273 4.59 28.83 2.00
C GLU A 273 3.29 28.75 2.81
N TRP A 274 2.58 27.59 2.77
CA TRP A 274 1.39 27.37 3.58
C TRP A 274 1.67 27.31 5.08
N GLY A 275 2.87 26.89 5.49
CA GLY A 275 3.33 26.92 6.88
C GLY A 275 2.63 25.94 7.82
N LEU A 276 1.82 24.98 7.33
CA LEU A 276 1.05 24.06 8.18
C LEU A 276 1.94 23.24 9.13
N MET A 277 3.13 22.85 8.69
CA MET A 277 4.07 22.10 9.55
C MET A 277 4.73 22.99 10.61
N ARG A 278 5.01 24.27 10.29
CA ARG A 278 5.55 25.28 11.20
C ARG A 278 4.56 25.63 12.31
N ASP A 279 3.27 25.76 11.94
CA ASP A 279 2.23 26.27 12.82
C ASP A 279 1.58 25.17 13.69
N ARG A 280 2.10 23.93 13.63
CA ARG A 280 1.67 22.83 14.50
C ARG A 280 1.92 23.16 15.97
N ARG A 281 1.00 22.72 16.83
CA ARG A 281 1.06 22.91 18.29
C ARG A 281 1.07 21.53 18.99
N PRO A 282 2.16 20.72 18.87
CA PRO A 282 2.22 19.36 19.44
C PRO A 282 1.87 19.31 20.93
N GLU A 283 2.20 20.35 21.68
CA GLU A 283 1.87 20.47 23.10
C GLU A 283 0.36 20.51 23.40
N CYS A 284 -0.47 20.80 22.38
CA CYS A 284 -1.93 20.80 22.47
C CYS A 284 -2.57 19.46 22.05
N TYR A 285 -1.79 18.48 21.56
CA TYR A 285 -2.31 17.24 20.96
C TYR A 285 -2.29 16.05 21.93
N GLY A 286 -2.09 16.29 23.24
CA GLY A 286 -2.01 15.22 24.23
C GLY A 286 -3.24 14.31 24.28
N ASP A 287 -4.42 14.82 23.89
CA ASP A 287 -5.67 14.04 23.90
C ASP A 287 -5.70 12.91 22.87
N ILE A 288 -4.96 13.02 21.77
CA ILE A 288 -4.92 11.97 20.73
C ILE A 288 -3.92 10.85 21.00
N VAL A 289 -3.16 10.93 22.11
CA VAL A 289 -2.18 9.91 22.52
C VAL A 289 -2.54 9.24 23.86
N ARG A 290 -3.80 9.30 24.26
CA ARG A 290 -4.34 8.69 25.48
C ARG A 290 -4.81 7.26 25.25
#